data_6059bd6e85d7bd021f2ddc4a02d5beb1
#
_entry.id   6059bd6e85d7bd021f2ddc4a02d5beb1
#
_cell.length_a   1.000
_cell.length_b   1.000
_cell.length_c   1.000
_cell.angle_alpha   90.00
_cell.angle_beta   90.00
_cell.angle_gamma   90.00
#
_symmetry.space_group_name_H-M   'P 1'
#
loop_
_entity.id
_entity.type
_entity.pdbx_description
1 polymer ?
#
loop_
_entity_poly.entity_id
_entity_poly.type
_entity_poly.pdbx_seq_one_letter_code
_entity_poly.pdbx_strand_id
1 'polypeptide(L)'
;MTDEYFVCPYGHLRLIDVSDPTLPVILSHQILPPLAGESVSRTINCTIPTTDYTSRTPSTHLPTAVNNNMLFVAWYGAGVRAIDISNPYYPMEVGYYQYNIPGGGAGTYDVLFGPGGLLYSSDESDGVRVFNYTGRGFSGQ
;
A
#
# COMPACT_ATOMS: atom_id res chain seq x y z
N MET A 1 7.76 3.93 7.11
CA MET A 1 8.86 3.61 6.17
C MET A 1 8.42 2.49 5.27
N THR A 2 8.66 2.61 3.99
CA THR A 2 8.48 1.53 3.02
C THR A 2 9.83 0.92 2.67
N ASP A 3 9.79 -0.30 2.21
CA ASP A 3 10.94 -1.10 1.81
C ASP A 3 10.70 -1.55 0.37
N GLU A 4 11.36 -0.89 -0.57
CA GLU A 4 11.24 -1.24 -1.98
C GLU A 4 12.20 -2.36 -2.31
N TYR A 5 11.67 -3.59 -2.46
CA TYR A 5 12.46 -4.76 -2.75
C TYR A 5 11.71 -5.70 -3.70
N PHE A 6 12.32 -6.03 -4.83
CA PHE A 6 11.69 -6.75 -5.93
C PHE A 6 12.04 -8.25 -5.98
N VAL A 7 12.75 -8.73 -4.96
CA VAL A 7 13.06 -10.16 -4.79
C VAL A 7 12.34 -10.65 -3.56
N CYS A 8 11.91 -11.90 -3.57
CA CYS A 8 11.21 -12.51 -2.44
C CYS A 8 12.06 -12.62 -1.16
N PRO A 9 11.51 -12.26 0.01
CA PRO A 9 10.20 -11.66 0.23
C PRO A 9 10.16 -10.22 -0.26
N TYR A 10 9.05 -9.82 -0.88
CA TYR A 10 8.91 -8.48 -1.45
C TYR A 10 8.87 -7.39 -0.38
N GLY A 11 9.19 -6.16 -0.79
CA GLY A 11 9.19 -5.02 0.10
C GLY A 11 7.84 -4.76 0.77
N HIS A 12 7.85 -4.28 2.00
CA HIS A 12 6.68 -4.07 2.83
C HIS A 12 6.76 -2.77 3.64
N LEU A 13 5.65 -2.40 4.27
CA LEU A 13 5.55 -1.23 5.13
C LEU A 13 6.02 -1.54 6.54
N ARG A 14 6.77 -0.61 7.16
CA ARG A 14 7.10 -0.62 8.58
C ARG A 14 6.63 0.65 9.25
N LEU A 15 6.04 0.54 10.43
CA LEU A 15 5.84 1.64 11.35
C LEU A 15 6.99 1.66 12.35
N ILE A 16 7.58 2.82 12.53
CA ILE A 16 8.79 2.99 13.35
C ILE A 16 8.53 4.16 14.30
N ASP A 17 8.76 3.93 15.58
CA ASP A 17 8.83 4.98 16.57
C ASP A 17 10.19 5.68 16.47
N VAL A 18 10.14 6.97 16.27
CA VAL A 18 11.32 7.86 16.20
C VAL A 18 11.26 8.98 17.25
N SER A 19 10.48 8.79 18.31
CA SER A 19 10.41 9.74 19.43
C SER A 19 11.76 9.97 20.07
N ASP A 20 12.60 8.94 20.12
CA ASP A 20 14.04 9.06 20.34
C ASP A 20 14.76 8.77 19.00
N PRO A 21 15.25 9.80 18.29
CA PRO A 21 15.89 9.62 17.01
C PRO A 21 17.22 8.87 17.07
N THR A 22 17.79 8.71 18.27
CA THR A 22 19.02 7.94 18.48
C THR A 22 18.75 6.44 18.67
N LEU A 23 17.49 6.08 18.93
CA LEU A 23 17.05 4.70 19.17
C LEU A 23 15.70 4.41 18.48
N PRO A 24 15.64 4.37 17.15
CA PRO A 24 14.40 4.06 16.44
C PRO A 24 13.96 2.62 16.69
N VAL A 25 12.68 2.42 16.99
CA VAL A 25 12.10 1.11 17.30
C VAL A 25 11.02 0.75 16.26
N ILE A 26 11.13 -0.41 15.64
CA ILE A 26 10.09 -0.92 14.75
C ILE A 26 8.91 -1.37 15.61
N LEU A 27 7.75 -0.74 15.42
CA LEU A 27 6.51 -1.06 16.12
C LEU A 27 5.77 -2.21 15.43
N SER A 28 5.73 -2.20 14.11
CA SER A 28 5.00 -3.21 13.33
C SER A 28 5.49 -3.29 11.88
N HIS A 29 5.15 -4.42 11.26
CA HIS A 29 5.30 -4.67 9.84
C HIS A 29 3.92 -4.88 9.22
N GLN A 30 3.64 -4.21 8.11
CA GLN A 30 2.46 -4.45 7.30
C GLN A 30 2.86 -5.13 6.00
N ILE A 31 2.29 -6.30 5.79
CA ILE A 31 2.39 -7.07 4.55
C ILE A 31 1.01 -7.14 3.90
N LEU A 32 0.97 -7.37 2.58
CA LEU A 32 -0.31 -7.58 1.91
C LEU A 32 -1.01 -8.81 2.49
N PRO A 33 -2.33 -8.70 2.78
CA PRO A 33 -3.10 -9.86 3.19
C PRO A 33 -3.11 -10.90 2.06
N PRO A 34 -3.29 -12.19 2.39
CA PRO A 34 -3.51 -13.21 1.39
C PRO A 34 -4.78 -12.91 0.59
N LEU A 35 -4.80 -13.29 -0.69
CA LEU A 35 -6.05 -13.26 -1.46
C LEU A 35 -7.01 -14.35 -0.97
N ALA A 36 -8.28 -14.21 -1.36
CA ALA A 36 -9.29 -15.21 -1.03
C ALA A 36 -8.85 -16.61 -1.49
N GLY A 37 -8.80 -17.56 -0.55
CA GLY A 37 -8.35 -18.93 -0.80
C GLY A 37 -6.85 -19.19 -0.60
N GLU A 38 -6.05 -18.18 -0.29
CA GLU A 38 -4.64 -18.34 0.06
C GLU A 38 -4.43 -18.31 1.58
N SER A 39 -3.50 -19.11 2.07
CA SER A 39 -3.17 -19.19 3.50
C SER A 39 -2.02 -18.27 3.92
N VAL A 40 -1.28 -17.71 2.97
CA VAL A 40 -0.08 -16.90 3.22
C VAL A 40 -0.10 -15.66 2.33
N SER A 41 0.27 -14.52 2.91
CA SER A 41 0.42 -13.28 2.14
C SER A 41 1.36 -13.44 0.95
N ARG A 42 1.00 -12.85 -0.17
CA ARG A 42 1.81 -12.85 -1.39
C ARG A 42 3.14 -12.11 -1.25
N THR A 43 3.22 -11.20 -0.33
CA THR A 43 4.48 -10.52 0.01
C THR A 43 5.54 -11.51 0.51
N ILE A 44 5.09 -12.56 1.22
CA ILE A 44 5.97 -13.60 1.80
C ILE A 44 6.02 -14.82 0.89
N ASN A 45 4.88 -15.20 0.29
CA ASN A 45 4.79 -16.35 -0.59
C ASN A 45 5.21 -15.96 -2.01
N CYS A 46 6.40 -16.29 -2.37
CA CYS A 46 7.01 -15.94 -3.66
C CYS A 46 6.44 -16.65 -4.88
N THR A 47 5.47 -17.50 -4.72
CA THR A 47 4.68 -18.06 -5.82
C THR A 47 3.58 -17.10 -6.21
N ILE A 48 3.91 -16.08 -6.99
CA ILE A 48 2.89 -15.22 -7.61
C ILE A 48 2.41 -15.93 -8.87
N PRO A 49 1.14 -16.36 -8.95
CA PRO A 49 0.57 -16.72 -10.23
C PRO A 49 0.61 -15.48 -11.12
N THR A 50 1.22 -15.58 -12.26
CA THR A 50 1.37 -14.50 -13.25
C THR A 50 0.05 -13.92 -13.77
N THR A 51 -1.08 -14.50 -13.36
CA THR A 51 -2.42 -14.14 -13.80
C THR A 51 -3.12 -13.09 -12.94
N ASP A 52 -2.70 -12.89 -11.68
CA ASP A 52 -3.47 -12.10 -10.70
C ASP A 52 -2.90 -10.72 -10.39
N TYR A 53 -1.60 -10.57 -10.49
CA TYR A 53 -0.94 -9.28 -10.53
C TYR A 53 -0.30 -9.15 -11.89
N THR A 54 -0.82 -8.26 -12.66
CA THR A 54 -0.29 -7.91 -13.95
C THR A 54 1.21 -7.69 -13.88
N SER A 55 1.99 -8.72 -14.13
CA SER A 55 3.45 -8.77 -14.34
C SER A 55 4.36 -7.99 -13.38
N ARG A 56 3.84 -7.28 -12.37
CA ARG A 56 4.65 -6.49 -11.44
C ARG A 56 4.57 -7.01 -10.02
N THR A 57 5.71 -7.00 -9.37
CA THR A 57 5.88 -7.45 -7.99
C THR A 57 5.09 -6.59 -7.01
N PRO A 58 4.46 -7.18 -5.98
CA PRO A 58 3.76 -6.44 -4.95
C PRO A 58 4.74 -5.85 -3.92
N SER A 59 5.63 -4.96 -4.37
CA SER A 59 6.54 -4.22 -3.48
C SER A 59 5.93 -2.89 -3.09
N THR A 60 6.15 -2.42 -1.86
CA THR A 60 5.79 -1.07 -1.46
C THR A 60 6.70 -0.05 -2.12
N HIS A 61 6.14 1.10 -2.51
CA HIS A 61 6.92 2.22 -3.00
C HIS A 61 6.84 3.40 -2.01
N LEU A 62 5.83 4.26 -2.08
CA LEU A 62 5.76 5.45 -1.23
C LEU A 62 4.56 5.42 -0.28
N PRO A 63 4.76 5.64 1.03
CA PRO A 63 3.70 5.88 1.99
C PRO A 63 3.52 7.39 2.10
N THR A 64 2.69 7.99 1.29
CA THR A 64 2.77 9.44 1.11
C THR A 64 1.65 10.21 1.75
N ALA A 65 0.50 9.61 1.97
CA ALA A 65 -0.65 10.34 2.46
C ALA A 65 -1.11 9.80 3.81
N VAL A 66 -0.98 10.62 4.85
CA VAL A 66 -1.53 10.34 6.19
C VAL A 66 -2.62 11.35 6.50
N ASN A 67 -3.81 10.86 6.81
CA ASN A 67 -4.91 11.68 7.28
C ASN A 67 -5.74 10.92 8.32
N ASN A 68 -5.98 11.52 9.49
CA ASN A 68 -6.80 10.95 10.56
C ASN A 68 -6.46 9.49 10.90
N ASN A 69 -5.19 9.17 11.11
CA ASN A 69 -4.67 7.82 11.33
C ASN A 69 -4.88 6.84 10.16
N MET A 70 -5.23 7.35 9.00
CA MET A 70 -5.25 6.57 7.76
C MET A 70 -3.99 6.83 6.97
N LEU A 71 -3.26 5.78 6.65
CA LEU A 71 -2.09 5.80 5.79
C LEU A 71 -2.45 5.21 4.44
N PHE A 72 -2.20 5.96 3.38
CA PHE A 72 -2.34 5.47 2.01
C PHE A 72 -0.97 5.17 1.43
N VAL A 73 -0.85 4.01 0.80
CA VAL A 73 0.43 3.50 0.32
C VAL A 73 0.30 3.05 -1.13
N ALA A 74 1.21 3.51 -1.95
CA ALA A 74 1.42 2.96 -3.28
C ALA A 74 2.15 1.61 -3.16
N TRP A 75 1.60 0.58 -3.78
CA TRP A 75 2.12 -0.80 -3.66
C TRP A 75 2.26 -1.47 -5.02
N TYR A 76 2.94 -0.83 -5.95
CA TYR A 76 3.16 -1.26 -7.33
C TYR A 76 1.97 -2.05 -7.92
N GLY A 77 2.18 -3.31 -8.30
CA GLY A 77 1.13 -4.17 -8.88
C GLY A 77 -0.05 -4.48 -7.95
N ALA A 78 0.06 -4.19 -6.66
CA ALA A 78 -1.05 -4.31 -5.72
C ALA A 78 -1.90 -3.03 -5.60
N GLY A 79 -1.53 -1.96 -6.29
CA GLY A 79 -2.32 -0.72 -6.36
C GLY A 79 -2.17 0.17 -5.12
N VAL A 80 -3.23 0.93 -4.82
CA VAL A 80 -3.30 1.78 -3.62
C VAL A 80 -3.89 0.99 -2.46
N ARG A 81 -3.25 1.08 -1.30
CA ARG A 81 -3.71 0.44 -0.06
C ARG A 81 -4.03 1.48 0.99
N ALA A 82 -5.15 1.32 1.68
CA ALA A 82 -5.57 2.14 2.82
C ALA A 82 -5.35 1.34 4.10
N ILE A 83 -4.50 1.85 4.99
CA ILE A 83 -4.08 1.19 6.23
C ILE A 83 -4.51 2.06 7.41
N ASP A 84 -5.31 1.50 8.32
CA ASP A 84 -5.62 2.11 9.60
C ASP A 84 -4.42 1.94 10.54
N ILE A 85 -3.83 3.05 10.97
CA ILE A 85 -2.67 3.12 11.86
C ILE A 85 -3.04 3.69 13.24
N SER A 86 -4.32 3.73 13.60
CA SER A 86 -4.78 4.19 14.93
C SER A 86 -4.15 3.40 16.07
N ASN A 87 -3.85 2.12 15.84
CA ASN A 87 -2.98 1.34 16.69
C ASN A 87 -1.70 0.98 15.91
N PRO A 88 -0.58 1.68 16.14
CA PRO A 88 0.64 1.48 15.36
C PRO A 88 1.31 0.11 15.56
N TYR A 89 0.93 -0.62 16.61
CA TYR A 89 1.40 -1.99 16.84
C TYR A 89 0.63 -3.03 16.00
N TYR A 90 -0.60 -2.69 15.58
CA TYR A 90 -1.49 -3.58 14.82
C TYR A 90 -2.18 -2.80 13.69
N PRO A 91 -1.42 -2.31 12.70
CA PRO A 91 -2.02 -1.64 11.54
C PRO A 91 -2.90 -2.62 10.76
N MET A 92 -4.02 -2.13 10.24
CA MET A 92 -4.98 -2.96 9.50
C MET A 92 -5.23 -2.38 8.12
N GLU A 93 -5.18 -3.21 7.08
CA GLU A 93 -5.72 -2.83 5.79
C GLU A 93 -7.24 -2.72 5.87
N VAL A 94 -7.78 -1.57 5.50
CA VAL A 94 -9.21 -1.27 5.57
C VAL A 94 -9.82 -0.93 4.21
N GLY A 95 -8.99 -0.89 3.17
CA GLY A 95 -9.42 -0.69 1.80
C GLY A 95 -8.27 -0.75 0.82
N TYR A 96 -8.63 -1.00 -0.42
CA TYR A 96 -7.65 -0.99 -1.50
C TYR A 96 -8.31 -0.66 -2.84
N TYR A 97 -7.48 -0.20 -3.76
CA TYR A 97 -7.82 -0.13 -5.17
C TYR A 97 -6.69 -0.72 -6.00
N GLN A 98 -6.97 -1.79 -6.68
CA GLN A 98 -6.03 -2.47 -7.58
C GLN A 98 -6.45 -2.23 -9.03
N TYR A 99 -5.50 -1.82 -9.83
CA TYR A 99 -5.73 -1.65 -11.26
C TYR A 99 -5.81 -3.01 -11.95
N ASN A 100 -6.77 -3.16 -12.83
CA ASN A 100 -6.83 -4.29 -13.73
C ASN A 100 -6.59 -3.77 -15.15
N ILE A 101 -5.34 -3.77 -15.58
CA ILE A 101 -4.97 -3.34 -16.92
C ILE A 101 -4.83 -4.58 -17.79
N PRO A 102 -5.65 -4.76 -18.84
CA PRO A 102 -5.48 -5.85 -19.78
C PRO A 102 -4.08 -5.85 -20.40
N GLY A 103 -3.37 -6.97 -20.31
CA GLY A 103 -2.00 -7.08 -20.81
C GLY A 103 -0.90 -6.86 -19.78
N GLY A 104 -1.26 -6.55 -18.56
CA GLY A 104 -0.31 -6.40 -17.46
C GLY A 104 0.40 -5.06 -17.45
N GLY A 105 0.98 -4.69 -16.34
CA GLY A 105 1.88 -3.56 -16.26
C GLY A 105 1.47 -2.43 -15.33
N ALA A 106 0.40 -2.57 -14.54
CA ALA A 106 0.09 -1.59 -13.51
C ALA A 106 1.20 -1.54 -12.46
N GLY A 107 1.73 -0.37 -12.24
CA GLY A 107 2.70 -0.09 -11.19
C GLY A 107 2.33 1.21 -10.52
N THR A 108 1.52 1.13 -9.45
CA THR A 108 1.18 2.30 -8.65
C THR A 108 2.44 2.82 -7.99
N TYR A 109 2.82 4.04 -8.35
CA TYR A 109 4.09 4.65 -7.98
C TYR A 109 3.95 5.55 -6.75
N ASP A 110 2.90 6.37 -6.73
CA ASP A 110 2.68 7.33 -5.67
C ASP A 110 1.20 7.51 -5.37
N VAL A 111 0.91 7.99 -4.16
CA VAL A 111 -0.42 8.40 -3.74
C VAL A 111 -0.31 9.61 -2.83
N LEU A 112 -1.14 10.62 -3.07
CA LEU A 112 -1.15 11.85 -2.26
C LEU A 112 -2.56 12.40 -2.10
N PHE A 113 -2.76 13.21 -1.07
CA PHE A 113 -3.95 14.03 -0.93
C PHE A 113 -3.84 15.30 -1.75
N GLY A 114 -4.92 15.63 -2.43
CA GLY A 114 -5.06 16.87 -3.12
C GLY A 114 -6.28 17.69 -2.65
N PRO A 115 -6.62 18.75 -3.38
CA PRO A 115 -7.76 19.60 -3.06
C PRO A 115 -9.07 18.81 -2.93
N GLY A 116 -9.93 19.20 -2.00
CA GLY A 116 -11.23 18.58 -1.76
C GLY A 116 -11.17 17.22 -1.08
N GLY A 117 -10.03 16.83 -0.49
CA GLY A 117 -9.89 15.54 0.21
C GLY A 117 -9.81 14.33 -0.73
N LEU A 118 -9.56 14.57 -2.00
CA LEU A 118 -9.38 13.52 -2.98
C LEU A 118 -7.98 12.90 -2.89
N LEU A 119 -7.88 11.62 -3.19
CA LEU A 119 -6.62 10.93 -3.38
C LEU A 119 -6.24 10.94 -4.86
N TYR A 120 -5.00 11.23 -5.11
CA TYR A 120 -4.39 11.18 -6.44
C TYR A 120 -3.32 10.11 -6.43
N SER A 121 -3.35 9.20 -7.38
CA SER A 121 -2.27 8.25 -7.55
C SER A 121 -1.69 8.32 -8.95
N SER A 122 -0.39 8.12 -9.05
CA SER A 122 0.31 7.94 -10.32
C SER A 122 0.55 6.45 -10.56
N ASP A 123 0.44 6.06 -11.82
CA ASP A 123 0.76 4.71 -12.29
C ASP A 123 1.66 4.81 -13.53
N GLU A 124 2.65 3.94 -13.61
CA GLU A 124 3.63 3.95 -14.70
C GLU A 124 3.02 3.70 -16.07
N SER A 125 1.92 2.97 -16.12
CA SER A 125 1.32 2.52 -17.38
C SER A 125 0.01 3.23 -17.73
N ASP A 126 -0.66 3.81 -16.72
CA ASP A 126 -2.04 4.31 -16.86
C ASP A 126 -2.17 5.80 -16.47
N GLY A 127 -1.09 6.44 -16.06
CA GLY A 127 -1.04 7.86 -15.75
C GLY A 127 -1.57 8.20 -14.36
N VAL A 128 -2.46 9.19 -14.26
CA VAL A 128 -2.97 9.70 -12.97
C VAL A 128 -4.42 9.30 -12.78
N ARG A 129 -4.74 8.81 -11.58
CA ARG A 129 -6.10 8.51 -11.14
C ARG A 129 -6.50 9.32 -9.94
N VAL A 130 -7.79 9.59 -9.84
CA VAL A 130 -8.38 10.36 -8.75
C VAL A 130 -9.42 9.51 -8.06
N PHE A 131 -9.33 9.42 -6.73
CA PHE A 131 -10.22 8.62 -5.89
C PHE A 131 -10.91 9.48 -4.85
N ASN A 132 -12.15 9.15 -4.56
CA ASN A 132 -12.82 9.57 -3.35
C ASN A 132 -12.83 8.38 -2.38
N TYR A 133 -12.04 8.46 -1.30
CA TYR A 133 -12.05 7.44 -0.28
C TYR A 133 -13.29 7.62 0.62
N THR A 134 -14.14 6.59 0.65
CA THR A 134 -15.39 6.59 1.43
C THR A 134 -15.36 5.62 2.61
N GLY A 135 -14.19 5.07 2.94
CA GLY A 135 -14.02 4.10 4.01
C GLY A 135 -14.04 4.70 5.41
N ARG A 136 -13.90 3.83 6.42
CA ARG A 136 -13.87 4.23 7.83
C ARG A 136 -12.68 5.17 8.12
N GLY A 137 -12.87 6.08 9.06
CA GLY A 137 -11.83 7.01 9.50
C GLY A 137 -11.66 8.25 8.64
N PHE A 138 -12.39 8.36 7.55
CA PHE A 138 -12.36 9.51 6.66
C PHE A 138 -13.66 10.31 6.78
N SER A 139 -13.66 11.34 7.62
CA SER A 139 -14.65 12.42 7.50
C SER A 139 -14.06 13.43 6.53
N GLY A 140 -14.53 13.41 5.29
CA GLY A 140 -14.16 14.44 4.32
C GLY A 140 -14.40 15.84 4.90
N GLN A 141 -13.37 16.67 4.86
CA GLN A 141 -13.50 18.10 5.12
C GLN A 141 -13.97 18.81 3.86
#